data_19cbf0069fb39f0bc0c0769816fbd795
#
_entry.id   19cbf0069fb39f0bc0c0769816fbd795
#
_cell.length_a   1.000
_cell.length_b   1.000
_cell.length_c   1.000
_cell.angle_alpha   90.00
_cell.angle_beta   90.00
_cell.angle_gamma   90.00
#
_symmetry.space_group_name_H-M   'P 1'
#
loop_
_entity.id
_entity.type
_entity.pdbx_description
1 polymer ?
#
loop_
_entity_poly.entity_id
_entity_poly.type
_entity_poly.pdbx_seq_one_letter_code
_entity_poly.pdbx_strand_id
1 'polypeptide(L)'
;MKNFKTFIEAVDKDMVIELKLFIDNDAQLYKQRLIPIVKNIQKKMKSGKYDHKKAPKLWKYLVDDGAKKYAKEFPGVKFNKQEKEAVAQEFADEYKDEIEAQDGEMF
;
A
#
# COMPACT_ATOMS: atom_id res chain seq x y z
N MET A 1 4.86 -12.45 -27.05
CA MET A 1 3.62 -11.68 -27.15
C MET A 1 2.57 -12.16 -26.17
N LYS A 2 2.23 -13.42 -26.22
CA LYS A 2 1.22 -13.95 -25.32
C LYS A 2 1.61 -13.79 -23.85
N ASN A 3 2.87 -14.02 -23.54
CA ASN A 3 3.34 -13.88 -22.15
C ASN A 3 3.21 -12.47 -21.65
N PHE A 4 3.54 -11.51 -22.50
CA PHE A 4 3.42 -10.11 -22.16
C PHE A 4 1.97 -9.74 -21.90
N LYS A 5 1.08 -10.17 -22.77
CA LYS A 5 -0.34 -9.92 -22.63
C LYS A 5 -0.90 -10.55 -21.36
N THR A 6 -0.51 -11.78 -21.09
CA THR A 6 -0.93 -12.46 -19.87
C THR A 6 -0.45 -11.74 -18.64
N PHE A 7 0.80 -11.24 -18.68
CA PHE A 7 1.35 -10.48 -17.57
C PHE A 7 0.52 -9.24 -17.29
N ILE A 8 0.16 -8.49 -18.31
CA ILE A 8 -0.66 -7.29 -18.16
C ILE A 8 -2.01 -7.63 -17.58
N GLU A 9 -2.59 -8.73 -18.01
CA GLU A 9 -3.90 -9.17 -17.53
C GLU A 9 -3.88 -9.64 -16.09
N ALA A 10 -2.69 -9.91 -15.53
CA ALA A 10 -2.57 -10.33 -14.14
C ALA A 10 -2.91 -9.21 -13.18
N VAL A 11 -2.85 -7.96 -13.63
CA VAL A 11 -3.16 -6.80 -12.77
C VAL A 11 -4.45 -6.17 -13.25
N ASP A 12 -5.49 -6.29 -12.42
CA ASP A 12 -6.77 -5.64 -12.68
C ASP A 12 -6.77 -4.30 -11.98
N LYS A 13 -6.78 -3.23 -12.76
CA LYS A 13 -6.71 -1.87 -12.22
C LYS A 13 -7.90 -1.54 -11.33
N ASP A 14 -9.06 -2.07 -11.65
CA ASP A 14 -10.25 -1.85 -10.82
C ASP A 14 -10.08 -2.49 -9.45
N MET A 15 -9.47 -3.67 -9.40
CA MET A 15 -9.19 -4.35 -8.14
C MET A 15 -8.20 -3.53 -7.30
N VAL A 16 -7.19 -2.95 -7.93
CA VAL A 16 -6.21 -2.11 -7.24
C VAL A 16 -6.91 -0.89 -6.63
N ILE A 17 -7.74 -0.22 -7.41
CA ILE A 17 -8.48 0.95 -6.94
C ILE A 17 -9.42 0.58 -5.78
N GLU A 18 -10.14 -0.52 -5.92
CA GLU A 18 -11.06 -0.97 -4.89
C GLU A 18 -10.35 -1.25 -3.56
N LEU A 19 -9.23 -1.95 -3.62
CA LEU A 19 -8.50 -2.29 -2.41
C LEU A 19 -7.92 -1.03 -1.77
N LYS A 20 -7.35 -0.13 -2.57
CA LYS A 20 -6.79 1.11 -2.05
C LYS A 20 -7.86 1.94 -1.35
N LEU A 21 -9.04 2.09 -1.96
CA LEU A 21 -10.14 2.84 -1.37
C LEU A 21 -10.66 2.17 -0.09
N PHE A 22 -10.75 0.86 -0.09
CA PHE A 22 -11.19 0.13 1.09
C PHE A 22 -10.26 0.39 2.27
N ILE A 23 -8.96 0.33 2.03
CA ILE A 23 -7.97 0.59 3.07
C ILE A 23 -8.03 2.04 3.53
N ASP A 24 -8.12 2.98 2.60
CA ASP A 24 -8.19 4.40 2.92
C ASP A 24 -9.38 4.74 3.80
N ASN A 25 -10.47 4.00 3.68
CA ASN A 25 -11.69 4.25 4.43
C ASN A 25 -11.80 3.43 5.71
N ASP A 26 -10.80 2.63 6.05
CA ASP A 26 -10.84 1.78 7.24
C ASP A 26 -10.08 2.44 8.38
N ALA A 27 -10.82 2.95 9.37
CA ALA A 27 -10.22 3.66 10.51
C ALA A 27 -9.32 2.76 11.35
N GLN A 28 -9.64 1.49 11.44
CA GLN A 28 -8.84 0.55 12.23
C GLN A 28 -7.47 0.31 11.59
N LEU A 29 -7.47 0.09 10.28
CA LEU A 29 -6.22 -0.08 9.54
C LEU A 29 -5.38 1.20 9.59
N TYR A 30 -6.04 2.35 9.53
CA TYR A 30 -5.36 3.63 9.64
C TYR A 30 -4.57 3.72 10.94
N LYS A 31 -5.23 3.44 12.06
CA LYS A 31 -4.61 3.55 13.38
C LYS A 31 -3.60 2.44 13.66
N GLN A 32 -3.91 1.21 13.28
CA GLN A 32 -3.10 0.05 13.66
C GLN A 32 -1.94 -0.23 12.71
N ARG A 33 -2.05 0.18 11.45
CA ARG A 33 -1.03 -0.14 10.45
C ARG A 33 -0.46 1.09 9.78
N LEU A 34 -1.33 1.97 9.27
CA LEU A 34 -0.86 3.10 8.47
C LEU A 34 0.01 4.05 9.28
N ILE A 35 -0.48 4.50 10.43
CA ILE A 35 0.27 5.44 11.27
C ILE A 35 1.63 4.89 11.68
N PRO A 36 1.73 3.63 12.17
CA PRO A 36 3.05 3.07 12.50
C PRO A 36 4.00 3.01 11.31
N ILE A 37 3.49 2.71 10.12
CA ILE A 37 4.32 2.69 8.91
C ILE A 37 4.84 4.08 8.60
N VAL A 38 3.98 5.09 8.65
CA VAL A 38 4.38 6.47 8.40
C VAL A 38 5.46 6.92 9.37
N LYS A 39 5.28 6.60 10.65
CA LYS A 39 6.29 6.95 11.67
C LYS A 39 7.63 6.28 11.39
N ASN A 40 7.60 5.03 10.95
CA ASN A 40 8.82 4.31 10.60
C ASN A 40 9.52 4.97 9.42
N ILE A 41 8.77 5.37 8.40
CA ILE A 41 9.32 6.07 7.24
C ILE A 41 9.91 7.41 7.65
N GLN A 42 9.24 8.15 8.52
CA GLN A 42 9.76 9.43 9.02
C GLN A 42 11.11 9.24 9.70
N LYS A 43 11.24 8.20 10.53
CA LYS A 43 12.52 7.89 11.16
C LYS A 43 13.59 7.57 10.14
N LYS A 44 13.26 6.79 9.13
CA LYS A 44 14.22 6.42 8.10
C LYS A 44 14.66 7.64 7.30
N MET A 45 13.75 8.54 7.01
CA MET A 45 14.10 9.76 6.29
C MET A 45 15.03 10.64 7.11
N LYS A 46 14.74 10.81 8.39
CA LYS A 46 15.59 11.62 9.28
C LYS A 46 16.99 11.05 9.45
N SER A 47 17.11 9.73 9.45
CA SER A 47 18.40 9.08 9.62
C SER A 47 19.13 8.85 8.30
N GLY A 48 18.54 9.24 7.18
CA GLY A 48 19.14 9.04 5.87
C GLY A 48 19.10 7.61 5.36
N LYS A 49 18.29 6.76 5.99
CA LYS A 49 18.20 5.33 5.63
C LYS A 49 17.00 5.00 4.74
N TYR A 50 16.20 5.98 4.40
CA TYR A 50 15.03 5.73 3.57
C TYR A 50 15.44 5.42 2.13
N ASP A 51 14.89 4.35 1.58
CA ASP A 51 15.10 3.97 0.19
C ASP A 51 13.72 3.75 -0.44
N HIS A 52 13.33 4.64 -1.33
CA HIS A 52 12.01 4.59 -1.96
C HIS A 52 11.79 3.30 -2.75
N LYS A 53 12.85 2.72 -3.29
CA LYS A 53 12.73 1.46 -4.01
C LYS A 53 12.26 0.31 -3.12
N LYS A 54 12.55 0.41 -1.83
CA LYS A 54 12.16 -0.61 -0.86
C LYS A 54 10.89 -0.24 -0.10
N ALA A 55 10.38 0.96 -0.31
CA ALA A 55 9.20 1.44 0.41
C ALA A 55 7.97 0.55 0.26
N PRO A 56 7.66 -0.02 -0.92
CA PRO A 56 6.49 -0.89 -1.02
C PRO A 56 6.50 -2.05 -0.03
N LYS A 57 7.68 -2.54 0.34
CA LYS A 57 7.78 -3.61 1.33
C LYS A 57 7.29 -3.16 2.71
N LEU A 58 7.45 -1.88 3.02
CA LEU A 58 6.99 -1.33 4.29
C LEU A 58 5.46 -1.27 4.34
N TRP A 59 4.82 -1.08 3.20
CA TRP A 59 3.37 -0.99 3.09
C TRP A 59 2.69 -2.34 2.93
N LYS A 60 3.48 -3.39 2.73
CA LYS A 60 2.95 -4.73 2.46
C LYS A 60 1.98 -5.21 3.53
N TYR A 61 2.31 -5.00 4.79
CA TYR A 61 1.47 -5.50 5.89
C TYR A 61 0.11 -4.82 5.93
N LEU A 62 0.08 -3.52 5.65
CA LEU A 62 -1.17 -2.79 5.54
C LEU A 62 -2.03 -3.36 4.42
N VAL A 63 -1.43 -3.58 3.26
CA VAL A 63 -2.14 -4.10 2.09
C VAL A 63 -2.63 -5.52 2.33
N ASP A 64 -1.80 -6.37 2.93
CA ASP A 64 -2.19 -7.75 3.23
C ASP A 64 -3.38 -7.78 4.20
N ASP A 65 -3.34 -6.97 5.25
CA ASP A 65 -4.44 -6.90 6.22
C ASP A 65 -5.70 -6.35 5.56
N GLY A 66 -5.56 -5.35 4.70
CA GLY A 66 -6.69 -4.80 3.97
C GLY A 66 -7.33 -5.82 3.04
N ALA A 67 -6.51 -6.58 2.34
CA ALA A 67 -7.02 -7.62 1.44
C ALA A 67 -7.78 -8.70 2.21
N LYS A 68 -7.29 -9.06 3.38
CA LYS A 68 -7.97 -10.04 4.24
C LYS A 68 -9.32 -9.53 4.72
N LYS A 69 -9.38 -8.27 5.15
CA LYS A 69 -10.64 -7.67 5.60
C LYS A 69 -11.63 -7.57 4.46
N TYR A 70 -11.14 -7.18 3.29
CA TYR A 70 -11.98 -7.09 2.09
C TYR A 70 -12.59 -8.44 1.76
N ALA A 71 -11.79 -9.50 1.81
CA ALA A 71 -12.26 -10.84 1.50
C ALA A 71 -13.31 -11.33 2.51
N LYS A 72 -13.26 -10.86 3.75
CA LYS A 72 -14.28 -11.19 4.74
C LYS A 72 -15.62 -10.53 4.43
N GLU A 73 -15.57 -9.29 3.97
CA GLU A 73 -16.80 -8.57 3.63
C GLU A 73 -17.37 -9.00 2.29
N PHE A 74 -16.52 -9.37 1.36
CA PHE A 74 -16.90 -9.77 0.02
C PHE A 74 -16.31 -11.15 -0.29
N PRO A 75 -16.92 -12.22 0.24
CA PRO A 75 -16.40 -13.58 0.04
C PRO A 75 -16.29 -13.92 -1.44
N GLY A 76 -15.19 -14.55 -1.80
CA GLY A 76 -14.94 -14.91 -3.19
C GLY A 76 -14.04 -13.94 -3.92
N VAL A 77 -13.82 -12.76 -3.38
CA VAL A 77 -12.89 -11.80 -3.97
C VAL A 77 -11.48 -12.09 -3.47
N LYS A 78 -10.55 -12.24 -4.41
CA LYS A 78 -9.14 -12.47 -4.08
C LYS A 78 -8.27 -11.50 -4.87
N PHE A 79 -7.29 -10.95 -4.19
CA PHE A 79 -6.30 -10.09 -4.83
C PHE A 79 -5.03 -10.90 -5.06
N ASN A 80 -4.49 -10.84 -6.28
CA ASN A 80 -3.25 -11.54 -6.56
C ASN A 80 -2.04 -10.73 -6.06
N LYS A 81 -0.86 -11.34 -6.14
CA LYS A 81 0.35 -10.71 -5.63
C LYS A 81 0.64 -9.39 -6.33
N GLN A 82 0.48 -9.35 -7.66
CA GLN A 82 0.76 -8.14 -8.43
C GLN A 82 -0.20 -7.00 -8.07
N GLU A 83 -1.46 -7.32 -7.84
CA GLU A 83 -2.44 -6.30 -7.43
C GLU A 83 -2.10 -5.73 -6.06
N LYS A 84 -1.73 -6.59 -5.12
CA LYS A 84 -1.32 -6.12 -3.79
C LYS A 84 -0.05 -5.28 -3.87
N GLU A 85 0.90 -5.68 -4.69
CA GLU A 85 2.12 -4.90 -4.88
C GLU A 85 1.84 -3.54 -5.50
N ALA A 86 0.89 -3.48 -6.44
CA ALA A 86 0.50 -2.21 -7.05
C ALA A 86 -0.12 -1.27 -6.01
N VAL A 87 -0.94 -1.80 -5.10
CA VAL A 87 -1.53 -0.99 -4.02
C VAL A 87 -0.43 -0.49 -3.08
N ALA A 88 0.52 -1.36 -2.73
CA ALA A 88 1.63 -0.97 -1.87
C ALA A 88 2.47 0.13 -2.53
N GLN A 89 2.69 0.04 -3.83
CA GLN A 89 3.43 1.06 -4.56
C GLN A 89 2.68 2.40 -4.55
N GLU A 90 1.36 2.37 -4.69
CA GLU A 90 0.56 3.60 -4.64
C GLU A 90 0.66 4.27 -3.27
N PHE A 91 0.61 3.49 -2.19
CA PHE A 91 0.81 4.04 -0.85
C PHE A 91 2.21 4.63 -0.70
N ALA A 92 3.22 3.91 -1.17
CA ALA A 92 4.60 4.37 -1.06
C ALA A 92 4.80 5.71 -1.79
N ASP A 93 4.25 5.82 -2.99
CA ASP A 93 4.37 7.05 -3.79
C ASP A 93 3.61 8.21 -3.17
N GLU A 94 2.39 7.95 -2.72
CA GLU A 94 1.53 8.98 -2.13
C GLU A 94 2.14 9.55 -0.86
N TYR A 95 2.56 8.68 0.05
CA TYR A 95 3.04 9.13 1.35
C TYR A 95 4.47 9.63 1.35
N LYS A 96 5.27 9.25 0.35
CA LYS A 96 6.61 9.81 0.23
C LYS A 96 6.56 11.33 0.17
N ASP A 97 5.77 11.85 -0.74
CA ASP A 97 5.67 13.30 -0.93
C ASP A 97 5.02 13.98 0.26
N GLU A 98 3.99 13.38 0.82
CA GLU A 98 3.31 13.96 1.98
C GLU A 98 4.23 14.03 3.20
N ILE A 99 4.98 12.98 3.46
CA ILE A 99 5.88 12.95 4.62
C ILE A 99 7.02 13.95 4.44
N GLU A 100 7.57 14.04 3.24
CA GLU A 100 8.63 15.01 2.96
C GLU A 100 8.12 16.45 3.10
N ALA A 101 6.91 16.71 2.60
CA ALA A 101 6.31 18.06 2.67
C ALA A 101 6.01 18.47 4.11
N GLN A 102 5.66 17.51 4.96
CA GLN A 102 5.34 17.78 6.37
C GLN A 102 6.58 17.83 7.25
N ASP A 103 7.73 17.53 6.69
CA ASP A 103 9.01 17.52 7.42
C ASP A 103 8.94 16.69 8.71
N GLY A 104 8.19 15.60 8.67
CA GLY A 104 8.09 14.71 9.80
C GLY A 104 7.09 15.11 10.87
N GLU A 105 6.30 16.14 10.61
CA GLU A 105 5.34 16.65 11.60
C GLU A 105 3.90 16.19 11.34
N MET A 106 3.71 15.29 10.39
CA MET A 106 2.39 14.87 9.96
C MET A 106 1.58 14.18 11.08
N PHE A 107 2.24 13.46 11.95
CA PHE A 107 1.57 12.70 13.01
C PHE A 107 2.17 12.96 14.37
#